data_1da2cff4339f091688d30416852684b2
#
_entry.id   1da2cff4339f091688d30416852684b2
#
_cell.length_a   1.000
_cell.length_b   1.000
_cell.length_c   1.000
_cell.angle_alpha   90.00
_cell.angle_beta   90.00
_cell.angle_gamma   90.00
#
_symmetry.space_group_name_H-M   'P 1'
#
loop_
_entity.id
_entity.type
_entity.pdbx_description
1 polymer ?
#
loop_
_entity_poly.entity_id
_entity_poly.type
_entity_poly.pdbx_seq_one_letter_code
_entity_poly.pdbx_strand_id
1 'polypeptide(L)'
;ANSGIYLRCQNPERITDRDCYEANIFDQRPEAAYGTGGIVHVAPVSEPLPKAGDHWNIYRIVMNGDHLIVELNNERTVDVRDDKLASGPFALQWARGEMRFRKVQIREL
;
A
#
# COMPACT_ATOMS: atom_id res chain seq x y z
N ALA A 1 9.22 -5.73 -9.61
CA ALA A 1 7.78 -5.82 -9.86
C ALA A 1 7.09 -4.49 -9.62
N ASN A 2 5.95 -4.28 -10.24
CA ASN A 2 5.05 -3.18 -9.94
C ASN A 2 3.73 -3.79 -9.47
N SER A 3 3.43 -3.62 -8.20
CA SER A 3 2.27 -4.21 -7.54
C SER A 3 1.79 -3.28 -6.42
N GLY A 4 0.79 -3.68 -5.69
CA GLY A 4 0.28 -2.88 -4.58
C GLY A 4 -0.94 -3.50 -3.91
N ILE A 5 -1.31 -2.90 -2.80
CA ILE A 5 -2.51 -3.25 -2.06
C ILE A 5 -3.38 -2.01 -2.03
N TYR A 6 -4.54 -2.12 -2.66
CA TYR A 6 -5.52 -1.03 -2.70
C TYR A 6 -6.52 -1.18 -1.56
N LEU A 7 -6.83 -0.08 -0.88
CA LEU A 7 -7.71 -0.05 0.29
C LEU A 7 -8.74 1.06 0.15
N ARG A 8 -9.92 0.82 0.71
CA ARG A 8 -11.05 1.77 0.69
C ARG A 8 -11.38 2.25 -0.72
N CYS A 9 -11.46 1.31 -1.67
CA CYS A 9 -11.79 1.61 -3.04
C CYS A 9 -13.24 2.07 -3.16
N GLN A 10 -13.46 3.10 -3.96
CA GLN A 10 -14.79 3.72 -4.12
C GLN A 10 -15.60 3.08 -5.24
N ASN A 11 -14.92 2.52 -6.23
CA ASN A 11 -15.58 1.87 -7.36
C ASN A 11 -14.90 0.53 -7.67
N PRO A 12 -15.53 -0.61 -7.35
CA PRO A 12 -14.91 -1.92 -7.62
C PRO A 12 -14.69 -2.22 -9.10
N GLU A 13 -15.33 -1.49 -9.99
CA GLU A 13 -15.12 -1.63 -11.43
C GLU A 13 -13.98 -0.76 -11.96
N ARG A 14 -13.45 0.13 -11.12
CA ARG A 14 -12.38 1.05 -11.49
C ARG A 14 -11.41 1.23 -10.34
N ILE A 15 -10.42 0.35 -10.28
CA ILE A 15 -9.41 0.34 -9.22
C ILE A 15 -8.23 1.20 -9.67
N THR A 16 -8.05 2.35 -9.01
CA THR A 16 -6.97 3.30 -9.32
C THR A 16 -6.37 3.84 -8.03
N ASP A 17 -5.18 4.41 -8.13
CA ASP A 17 -4.49 5.06 -7.01
C ASP A 17 -5.17 6.37 -6.54
N ARG A 18 -6.18 6.84 -7.28
CA ARG A 18 -6.96 8.01 -6.91
C ARG A 18 -8.29 7.66 -6.27
N ASP A 19 -8.88 6.53 -6.68
CA ASP A 19 -10.15 6.05 -6.14
C ASP A 19 -9.97 5.12 -4.95
N CYS A 20 -8.73 4.79 -4.63
CA CYS A 20 -8.32 3.97 -3.49
C CYS A 20 -7.11 4.60 -2.80
N TYR A 21 -6.80 4.13 -1.58
CA TYR A 21 -5.45 4.25 -1.06
C TYR A 21 -4.64 3.08 -1.61
N GLU A 22 -3.48 3.37 -2.19
CA GLU A 22 -2.58 2.33 -2.71
C GLU A 22 -1.32 2.25 -1.85
N ALA A 23 -1.20 1.20 -1.04
CA ALA A 23 0.06 0.84 -0.39
C ALA A 23 0.93 0.15 -1.44
N ASN A 24 1.99 0.82 -1.87
CA ASN A 24 2.73 0.46 -3.06
C ASN A 24 3.77 -0.64 -2.81
N ILE A 25 3.99 -1.46 -3.85
CA ILE A 25 5.07 -2.45 -3.92
C ILE A 25 5.78 -2.22 -5.26
N PHE A 26 6.68 -1.26 -5.28
CA PHE A 26 7.36 -0.84 -6.49
C PHE A 26 8.74 -0.26 -6.11
N ASP A 27 9.74 -1.15 -5.98
CA ASP A 27 11.09 -0.77 -5.53
C ASP A 27 11.78 0.22 -6.45
N GLN A 28 11.47 0.17 -7.74
CA GLN A 28 12.15 0.93 -8.78
C GLN A 28 11.30 2.07 -9.31
N ARG A 29 10.28 2.49 -8.56
CA ARG A 29 9.45 3.60 -8.98
C ARG A 29 10.30 4.84 -9.24
N PRO A 30 10.14 5.51 -10.40
CA PRO A 30 10.90 6.74 -10.69
C PRO A 30 10.71 7.81 -9.63
N GLU A 31 9.47 7.97 -9.14
CA GLU A 31 9.16 8.83 -7.99
C GLU A 31 9.32 8.02 -6.70
N ALA A 32 10.57 7.88 -6.27
CA ALA A 32 10.96 6.90 -5.25
C ALA A 32 10.27 7.08 -3.90
N ALA A 33 9.90 8.32 -3.55
CA ALA A 33 9.20 8.61 -2.30
C ALA A 33 7.83 7.92 -2.22
N TYR A 34 7.21 7.61 -3.34
CA TYR A 34 5.94 6.88 -3.40
C TYR A 34 6.12 5.44 -3.89
N GLY A 35 7.30 4.88 -3.73
CA GLY A 35 7.58 3.48 -3.99
C GLY A 35 7.13 2.57 -2.87
N THR A 36 7.81 1.44 -2.73
CA THR A 36 7.50 0.42 -1.73
C THR A 36 7.36 1.01 -0.33
N GLY A 37 6.28 0.66 0.35
CA GLY A 37 6.00 1.09 1.72
C GLY A 37 5.23 2.39 1.84
N GLY A 38 5.14 3.19 0.77
CA GLY A 38 4.38 4.45 0.76
C GLY A 38 2.92 4.25 0.35
N ILE A 39 2.11 5.27 0.56
CA ILE A 39 0.76 5.37 -0.01
C ILE A 39 0.82 6.38 -1.15
N VAL A 40 0.58 5.91 -2.36
CA VAL A 40 0.79 6.69 -3.58
C VAL A 40 0.00 8.01 -3.53
N HIS A 41 0.68 9.12 -3.77
CA HIS A 41 0.17 10.49 -3.75
C HIS A 41 -0.39 10.98 -2.40
N VAL A 42 -0.28 10.18 -1.34
CA VAL A 42 -0.83 10.52 -0.02
C VAL A 42 0.27 10.58 1.04
N ALA A 43 1.10 9.54 1.14
CA ALA A 43 2.11 9.45 2.19
C ALA A 43 3.42 8.91 1.62
N PRO A 44 4.44 9.77 1.51
CA PRO A 44 5.75 9.35 1.02
C PRO A 44 6.53 8.58 2.08
N VAL A 45 7.52 7.81 1.62
CA VAL A 45 8.54 7.21 2.47
C VAL A 45 9.83 8.04 2.39
N SER A 46 10.69 7.89 3.39
CA SER A 46 11.98 8.59 3.46
C SER A 46 13.15 7.60 3.43
N GLU A 47 14.33 8.13 3.23
CA GLU A 47 15.56 7.33 3.28
C GLU A 47 15.82 6.74 4.68
N PRO A 48 16.32 5.51 4.80
CA PRO A 48 16.60 4.59 3.70
C PRO A 48 15.30 4.03 3.10
N LEU A 49 15.21 4.02 1.77
CA LEU A 49 13.98 3.59 1.09
C LEU A 49 13.70 2.10 1.34
N PRO A 50 12.46 1.75 1.72
CA PRO A 50 12.08 0.34 1.87
C PRO A 50 12.17 -0.41 0.55
N LYS A 51 12.53 -1.69 0.61
CA LYS A 51 12.62 -2.57 -0.54
C LYS A 51 11.92 -3.90 -0.24
N ALA A 52 11.22 -4.43 -1.23
CA ALA A 52 10.45 -5.67 -1.10
C ALA A 52 11.00 -6.84 -1.96
N GLY A 53 11.91 -6.58 -2.90
CA GLY A 53 12.37 -7.58 -3.86
C GLY A 53 13.15 -8.73 -3.24
N ASP A 54 13.04 -9.89 -3.89
CA ASP A 54 13.84 -11.09 -3.68
C ASP A 54 13.66 -11.81 -2.34
N HIS A 55 12.61 -11.49 -1.57
CA HIS A 55 12.27 -12.23 -0.35
C HIS A 55 10.79 -12.07 0.00
N TRP A 56 10.30 -12.93 0.88
CA TRP A 56 8.96 -12.79 1.44
C TRP A 56 8.92 -11.59 2.38
N ASN A 57 7.83 -10.83 2.29
CA ASN A 57 7.61 -9.64 3.10
C ASN A 57 6.27 -9.76 3.83
N ILE A 58 6.16 -9.04 4.94
CA ILE A 58 4.91 -8.92 5.68
C ILE A 58 4.50 -7.45 5.66
N TYR A 59 3.36 -7.17 5.04
CA TYR A 59 2.67 -5.89 5.17
C TYR A 59 1.61 -5.97 6.24
N ARG A 60 1.59 -4.99 7.12
CA ARG A 60 0.50 -4.77 8.05
C ARG A 60 -0.03 -3.37 7.82
N ILE A 61 -1.29 -3.27 7.44
CA ILE A 61 -1.91 -2.00 7.10
C ILE A 61 -3.10 -1.79 8.02
N VAL A 62 -3.15 -0.64 8.69
CA VAL A 62 -4.24 -0.29 9.59
C VAL A 62 -4.91 0.98 9.08
N MET A 63 -6.20 0.88 8.83
CA MET A 63 -7.05 2.01 8.45
C MET A 63 -8.11 2.18 9.54
N ASN A 64 -7.86 3.09 10.47
CA ASN A 64 -8.75 3.35 11.60
C ASN A 64 -9.25 4.79 11.55
N GLY A 65 -10.47 4.99 11.05
CA GLY A 65 -10.95 6.33 10.76
C GLY A 65 -10.05 7.01 9.73
N ASP A 66 -9.54 8.17 10.06
CA ASP A 66 -8.59 8.91 9.21
C ASP A 66 -7.13 8.56 9.49
N HIS A 67 -6.86 7.65 10.42
CA HIS A 67 -5.49 7.25 10.78
C HIS A 67 -5.04 6.09 9.91
N LEU A 68 -4.02 6.33 9.09
CA LEU A 68 -3.49 5.36 8.15
C LEU A 68 -2.06 4.97 8.58
N ILE A 69 -1.85 3.68 8.78
CA ILE A 69 -0.55 3.13 9.17
C ILE A 69 -0.17 2.03 8.19
N VAL A 70 1.07 2.05 7.72
CA VAL A 70 1.66 0.96 6.95
C VAL A 70 2.93 0.50 7.66
N GLU A 71 3.03 -0.80 7.85
CA GLU A 71 4.24 -1.45 8.37
C GLU A 71 4.70 -2.50 7.37
N LEU A 72 5.97 -2.46 7.04
CA LEU A 72 6.63 -3.43 6.18
C LEU A 72 7.73 -4.11 7.00
N ASN A 73 7.58 -5.43 7.18
CA ASN A 73 8.54 -6.23 7.96
C ASN A 73 8.79 -5.66 9.35
N ASN A 74 7.71 -5.27 10.04
CA ASN A 74 7.70 -4.67 11.38
C ASN A 74 8.29 -3.26 11.46
N GLU A 75 8.63 -2.64 10.35
CA GLU A 75 9.02 -1.23 10.31
C GLU A 75 7.87 -0.37 9.82
N ARG A 76 7.55 0.66 10.59
CA ARG A 76 6.48 1.60 10.20
C ARG A 76 6.98 2.54 9.12
N THR A 77 6.39 2.44 7.94
CA THR A 77 6.74 3.27 6.79
C THR A 77 5.80 4.45 6.59
N VAL A 78 4.57 4.34 7.06
CA VAL A 78 3.55 5.39 7.00
C VAL A 78 2.81 5.48 8.33
N ASP A 79 2.60 6.69 8.80
CA ASP A 79 1.75 6.99 9.96
C ASP A 79 1.21 8.41 9.76
N VAL A 80 0.02 8.51 9.15
CA VAL A 80 -0.55 9.81 8.76
C VAL A 80 -2.05 9.86 9.05
N ARG A 81 -2.59 11.07 8.98
CA ARG A 81 -4.03 11.32 8.98
C ARG A 81 -4.45 11.76 7.59
N ASP A 82 -5.46 11.11 7.04
CA ASP A 82 -6.06 11.46 5.75
C ASP A 82 -7.51 10.98 5.73
N ASP A 83 -8.43 11.88 5.47
CA ASP A 83 -9.86 11.59 5.51
C ASP A 83 -10.52 11.48 4.13
N LYS A 84 -9.72 11.42 3.07
CA LYS A 84 -10.22 11.43 1.70
C LYS A 84 -11.15 10.26 1.39
N LEU A 85 -10.80 9.06 1.86
CA LEU A 85 -11.59 7.85 1.66
C LEU A 85 -11.91 7.21 3.00
N ALA A 86 -13.21 7.01 3.27
CA ALA A 86 -13.68 6.57 4.59
C ALA A 86 -13.87 5.06 4.70
N SER A 87 -14.22 4.39 3.61
CA SER A 87 -14.51 2.96 3.60
C SER A 87 -14.52 2.44 2.16
N GLY A 88 -14.55 1.14 2.00
CA GLY A 88 -14.64 0.48 0.71
C GLY A 88 -13.85 -0.82 0.68
N PRO A 89 -14.03 -1.62 -0.38
CA PRO A 89 -13.31 -2.88 -0.57
C PRO A 89 -11.81 -2.67 -0.79
N PHE A 90 -11.07 -3.75 -0.66
CA PHE A 90 -9.64 -3.78 -0.98
C PHE A 90 -9.38 -4.63 -2.23
N ALA A 91 -8.19 -4.46 -2.81
CA ALA A 91 -7.76 -5.24 -3.96
C ALA A 91 -6.24 -5.45 -3.93
N LEU A 92 -5.79 -6.51 -4.57
CA LEU A 92 -4.37 -6.79 -4.79
C LEU A 92 -4.06 -6.49 -6.24
N GLN A 93 -3.00 -5.74 -6.47
CA GLN A 93 -2.60 -5.33 -7.81
C GLN A 93 -1.46 -6.17 -8.34
N TRP A 94 -1.51 -6.45 -9.63
CA TRP A 94 -0.35 -6.81 -10.43
C TRP A 94 -0.31 -5.94 -11.67
N ALA A 95 0.81 -5.25 -11.90
CA ALA A 95 0.99 -4.42 -13.08
C ALA A 95 2.19 -4.87 -13.91
N ARG A 96 3.27 -5.33 -13.27
CA ARG A 96 4.48 -5.74 -13.97
C ARG A 96 5.35 -6.64 -13.09
N GLY A 97 6.09 -7.55 -13.74
CA GLY A 97 7.06 -8.41 -13.10
C GLY A 97 6.42 -9.63 -12.45
N GLU A 98 7.15 -10.31 -11.59
CA GLU A 98 6.66 -11.46 -10.85
C GLU A 98 6.29 -11.02 -9.44
N MET A 99 5.07 -11.37 -9.02
CA MET A 99 4.55 -11.06 -7.69
C MET A 99 3.77 -12.25 -7.16
N ARG A 100 3.97 -12.59 -5.89
CA ARG A 100 3.27 -13.68 -5.22
C ARG A 100 2.69 -13.20 -3.91
N PHE A 101 1.41 -13.50 -3.68
CA PHE A 101 0.75 -13.32 -2.39
C PHE A 101 0.53 -14.69 -1.77
N ARG A 102 1.00 -14.88 -0.54
CA ARG A 102 0.95 -16.18 0.13
C ARG A 102 -0.14 -16.26 1.18
N LYS A 103 -0.33 -15.18 1.95
CA LYS A 103 -1.28 -15.15 3.04
C LYS A 103 -1.92 -13.77 3.11
N VAL A 104 -3.23 -13.71 2.94
CA VAL A 104 -3.99 -12.45 2.99
C VAL A 104 -5.04 -12.59 4.08
N GLN A 105 -5.00 -11.70 5.07
CA GLN A 105 -5.93 -11.70 6.20
C GLN A 105 -6.48 -10.30 6.41
N ILE A 106 -7.78 -10.22 6.72
CA ILE A 106 -8.46 -8.97 7.05
C ILE A 106 -9.17 -9.14 8.37
N ARG A 107 -9.11 -8.09 9.19
CA ARG A 107 -9.88 -7.99 10.41
C ARG A 107 -10.50 -6.60 10.49
N GLU A 108 -11.81 -6.56 10.70
CA GLU A 108 -12.49 -5.30 10.99
C GLU A 108 -12.19 -4.86 12.43
N LEU A 109 -11.99 -3.57 12.58
CA LEU A 109 -11.71 -2.94 13.87
C LEU A 109 -13.01 -2.52 14.58
#